data_2afa454b54f76160d4b88f415b4ef3f9
#
_entry.id   2afa454b54f76160d4b88f415b4ef3f9
#
_cell.length_a   1.000
_cell.length_b   1.000
_cell.length_c   1.000
_cell.angle_alpha   90.00
_cell.angle_beta   90.00
_cell.angle_gamma   90.00
#
_symmetry.space_group_name_H-M   'P 1'
#
loop_
_entity.id
_entity.type
_entity.pdbx_description
1 polymer ?
#
loop_
_entity_poly.entity_id
_entity_poly.type
_entity_poly.pdbx_seq_one_letter_code
_entity_poly.pdbx_strand_id
1 'polypeptide(L)'
;MKGILDRLYLKKSGLYAHIRDEADGSFPDGNAWSVGVAWILTGLERTWRVLPEKMVREREDLKERFVSLMDRVLRYQCGDGGFHDVMDDPETYMETETPAMIACAVYAGVRDGLLGEELLAQADAMAAYVRRKILPDGRVMDAASSPAFDRPGTSVECQAHVLMMEKRSGC
;
A
#
# COMPACT_ATOMS: atom_id res chain seq x y z
N MET A 1 -4.27 -12.27 12.80
CA MET A 1 -4.20 -11.63 11.48
C MET A 1 -4.84 -12.45 10.37
N LYS A 2 -4.57 -13.77 10.23
CA LYS A 2 -5.19 -14.66 9.21
C LYS A 2 -6.70 -14.45 9.06
N GLY A 3 -7.48 -14.51 10.15
CA GLY A 3 -8.93 -14.45 10.08
C GLY A 3 -9.51 -13.12 9.53
N ILE A 4 -8.86 -11.98 9.75
CA ILE A 4 -9.31 -10.69 9.21
C ILE A 4 -9.00 -10.60 7.72
N LEU A 5 -7.80 -10.91 7.28
CA LEU A 5 -7.42 -10.85 5.87
C LEU A 5 -8.27 -11.80 5.02
N ASP A 6 -8.53 -13.02 5.50
CA ASP A 6 -9.36 -13.99 4.78
C ASP A 6 -10.82 -13.49 4.61
N ARG A 7 -11.33 -12.69 5.56
CA ARG A 7 -12.68 -12.10 5.49
C ARG A 7 -12.77 -10.87 4.57
N LEU A 8 -11.68 -10.11 4.43
CA LEU A 8 -11.63 -8.91 3.61
C LEU A 8 -11.23 -9.18 2.15
N TYR A 9 -10.89 -10.43 1.82
CA TYR A 9 -10.37 -10.80 0.52
C TYR A 9 -11.41 -10.71 -0.60
N LEU A 10 -11.09 -9.93 -1.63
CA LEU A 10 -11.87 -9.75 -2.85
C LEU A 10 -11.42 -10.75 -3.92
N LYS A 11 -12.20 -11.80 -4.14
CA LYS A 11 -11.84 -12.90 -5.06
C LYS A 11 -11.63 -12.45 -6.52
N LYS A 12 -12.32 -11.39 -6.95
CA LYS A 12 -12.28 -10.90 -8.33
C LYS A 12 -10.93 -10.22 -8.65
N SER A 13 -10.49 -9.31 -7.80
CA SER A 13 -9.25 -8.55 -7.98
C SER A 13 -8.03 -9.23 -7.34
N GLY A 14 -8.25 -10.12 -6.37
CA GLY A 14 -7.19 -10.70 -5.55
C GLY A 14 -6.64 -9.72 -4.51
N LEU A 15 -7.31 -8.59 -4.32
CA LEU A 15 -7.00 -7.55 -3.35
C LEU A 15 -7.88 -7.66 -2.11
N TYR A 16 -7.98 -6.60 -1.33
CA TYR A 16 -8.73 -6.58 -0.10
C TYR A 16 -9.64 -5.36 -0.02
N ALA A 17 -10.89 -5.57 0.44
CA ALA A 17 -11.73 -4.48 0.90
C ALA A 17 -11.18 -3.94 2.24
N HIS A 18 -11.51 -2.70 2.57
CA HIS A 18 -11.10 -2.08 3.83
C HIS A 18 -12.14 -2.24 4.95
N ILE A 19 -13.38 -2.60 4.59
CA ILE A 19 -14.49 -2.74 5.54
C ILE A 19 -15.37 -3.94 5.18
N ARG A 20 -15.85 -4.63 6.21
CA ARG A 20 -16.84 -5.72 6.12
C ARG A 20 -17.82 -5.60 7.28
N ASP A 21 -19.10 -5.78 7.00
CA ASP A 21 -20.10 -5.93 8.04
C ASP A 21 -20.02 -7.35 8.62
N GLU A 22 -19.78 -7.46 9.92
CA GLU A 22 -19.67 -8.75 10.60
C GLU A 22 -21.05 -9.38 10.91
N ALA A 23 -22.14 -8.59 10.83
CA ALA A 23 -23.48 -9.11 11.10
C ALA A 23 -24.01 -10.00 9.96
N ASP A 24 -23.76 -9.60 8.72
CA ASP A 24 -24.27 -10.32 7.54
C ASP A 24 -23.14 -10.75 6.57
N GLY A 25 -21.91 -10.32 6.81
CA GLY A 25 -20.76 -10.66 5.99
C GLY A 25 -20.67 -9.85 4.69
N SER A 26 -21.50 -8.84 4.50
CA SER A 26 -21.48 -7.96 3.35
C SER A 26 -20.27 -7.01 3.36
N PHE A 27 -20.01 -6.41 2.21
CA PHE A 27 -19.04 -5.34 2.06
C PHE A 27 -19.82 -4.04 1.82
N PRO A 28 -19.95 -3.15 2.85
CA PRO A 28 -20.58 -1.83 2.67
C PRO A 28 -19.90 -1.01 1.58
N ASP A 29 -18.58 -1.16 1.45
CA ASP A 29 -17.79 -0.77 0.29
C ASP A 29 -16.98 -1.98 -0.19
N GLY A 30 -17.36 -2.52 -1.34
CA GLY A 30 -16.71 -3.68 -1.96
C GLY A 30 -15.51 -3.34 -2.84
N ASN A 31 -15.07 -2.08 -2.84
CA ASN A 31 -13.95 -1.61 -3.64
C ASN A 31 -12.60 -1.95 -3.00
N ALA A 32 -11.58 -2.14 -3.85
CA ALA A 32 -10.20 -2.26 -3.42
C ALA A 32 -9.59 -0.86 -3.23
N TRP A 33 -9.99 -0.14 -2.16
CA TRP A 33 -9.43 1.16 -1.84
C TRP A 33 -7.91 1.06 -1.66
N SER A 34 -7.18 1.80 -2.49
CA SER A 34 -5.74 1.59 -2.67
C SER A 34 -4.93 1.89 -1.40
N VAL A 35 -5.28 2.94 -0.66
CA VAL A 35 -4.65 3.25 0.63
C VAL A 35 -4.91 2.12 1.65
N GLY A 36 -6.13 1.56 1.67
CA GLY A 36 -6.46 0.41 2.52
C GLY A 36 -5.62 -0.82 2.19
N VAL A 37 -5.41 -1.12 0.92
CA VAL A 37 -4.54 -2.21 0.45
C VAL A 37 -3.07 -1.94 0.82
N ALA A 38 -2.60 -0.70 0.66
CA ALA A 38 -1.24 -0.30 1.06
C ALA A 38 -1.02 -0.41 2.58
N TRP A 39 -2.03 -0.14 3.40
CA TRP A 39 -2.00 -0.40 4.84
C TRP A 39 -1.79 -1.87 5.18
N ILE A 40 -2.44 -2.78 4.43
CA ILE A 40 -2.23 -4.23 4.63
C ILE A 40 -0.79 -4.60 4.29
N LEU A 41 -0.24 -4.13 3.15
CA LEU A 41 1.15 -4.39 2.76
C LEU A 41 2.15 -3.91 3.81
N THR A 42 2.05 -2.65 4.20
CA THR A 42 2.97 -2.07 5.21
C THR A 42 2.79 -2.72 6.58
N GLY A 43 1.57 -3.13 6.93
CA GLY A 43 1.26 -3.87 8.15
C GLY A 43 1.90 -5.26 8.17
N LEU A 44 1.86 -5.99 7.06
CA LEU A 44 2.49 -7.32 6.92
C LEU A 44 4.02 -7.22 7.08
N GLU A 45 4.67 -6.29 6.36
CA GLU A 45 6.13 -6.06 6.44
C GLU A 45 6.55 -5.68 7.86
N ARG A 46 5.89 -4.68 8.46
CA ARG A 46 6.23 -4.21 9.81
C ARG A 46 6.03 -5.29 10.87
N THR A 47 4.95 -6.07 10.75
CA THR A 47 4.70 -7.17 11.69
C THR A 47 5.75 -8.26 11.53
N TRP A 48 6.08 -8.66 10.30
CA TRP A 48 7.14 -9.63 10.04
C TRP A 48 8.46 -9.22 10.68
N ARG A 49 8.84 -7.96 10.55
CA ARG A 49 10.11 -7.42 11.05
C ARG A 49 10.22 -7.43 12.58
N VAL A 50 9.11 -7.24 13.29
CA VAL A 50 9.11 -7.20 14.76
C VAL A 50 8.81 -8.54 15.41
N LEU A 51 8.33 -9.53 14.65
CA LEU A 51 8.11 -10.86 15.19
C LEU A 51 9.43 -11.53 15.59
N PRO A 52 9.49 -12.16 16.78
CA PRO A 52 10.65 -12.93 17.21
C PRO A 52 11.04 -14.01 16.19
N GLU A 53 12.35 -14.19 15.95
CA GLU A 53 12.86 -15.17 14.97
C GLU A 53 12.39 -16.61 15.25
N LYS A 54 12.19 -16.97 16.52
CA LYS A 54 11.65 -18.28 16.93
C LYS A 54 10.23 -18.57 16.44
N MET A 55 9.47 -17.54 16.02
CA MET A 55 8.13 -17.68 15.46
C MET A 55 8.19 -17.97 13.94
N VAL A 56 8.87 -19.06 13.59
CA VAL A 56 9.24 -19.38 12.20
C VAL A 56 8.00 -19.51 11.29
N ARG A 57 6.96 -20.22 11.76
CA ARG A 57 5.73 -20.46 10.97
C ARG A 57 4.96 -19.16 10.70
N GLU A 58 4.83 -18.33 11.72
CA GLU A 58 4.13 -17.05 11.64
C GLU A 58 4.89 -16.08 10.73
N ARG A 59 6.22 -16.05 10.83
CA ARG A 59 7.07 -15.24 9.95
C ARG A 59 6.96 -15.68 8.50
N GLU A 60 6.99 -16.98 8.22
CA GLU A 60 6.86 -17.51 6.85
C GLU A 60 5.47 -17.21 6.26
N ASP A 61 4.39 -17.40 7.03
CA ASP A 61 3.04 -17.05 6.60
C ASP A 61 2.88 -15.55 6.26
N LEU A 62 3.49 -14.66 7.06
CA LEU A 62 3.47 -13.23 6.79
C LEU A 62 4.27 -12.86 5.55
N LYS A 63 5.43 -13.48 5.36
CA LYS A 63 6.27 -13.30 4.17
C LYS A 63 5.53 -13.74 2.90
N GLU A 64 4.96 -14.94 2.88
CA GLU A 64 4.20 -15.44 1.74
C GLU A 64 3.04 -14.50 1.38
N ARG A 65 2.29 -14.02 2.38
CA ARG A 65 1.19 -13.07 2.18
C ARG A 65 1.68 -11.73 1.66
N PHE A 66 2.78 -11.20 2.21
CA PHE A 66 3.39 -9.96 1.79
C PHE A 66 3.85 -10.02 0.33
N VAL A 67 4.65 -11.03 -0.03
CA VAL A 67 5.17 -11.24 -1.38
C VAL A 67 4.02 -11.44 -2.38
N SER A 68 3.06 -12.29 -2.04
CA SER A 68 1.90 -12.57 -2.91
C SER A 68 1.00 -11.35 -3.11
N LEU A 69 0.81 -10.50 -2.08
CA LEU A 69 0.04 -9.28 -2.23
C LEU A 69 0.81 -8.23 -3.02
N MET A 70 2.12 -8.10 -2.79
CA MET A 70 2.99 -7.19 -3.54
C MET A 70 2.95 -7.48 -5.03
N ASP A 71 3.11 -8.75 -5.44
CA ASP A 71 3.03 -9.15 -6.86
C ASP A 71 1.70 -8.74 -7.50
N ARG A 72 0.59 -8.87 -6.78
CA ARG A 72 -0.73 -8.44 -7.30
C ARG A 72 -0.86 -6.94 -7.39
N VAL A 73 -0.44 -6.22 -6.36
CA VAL A 73 -0.53 -4.76 -6.30
C VAL A 73 0.29 -4.10 -7.41
N LEU A 74 1.49 -4.60 -7.67
CA LEU A 74 2.36 -4.04 -8.72
C LEU A 74 1.79 -4.17 -10.13
N ARG A 75 0.83 -5.06 -10.38
CA ARG A 75 0.11 -5.16 -11.66
C ARG A 75 -0.86 -3.99 -11.90
N TYR A 76 -1.24 -3.27 -10.86
CA TYR A 76 -2.10 -2.09 -10.92
C TYR A 76 -1.31 -0.78 -10.96
N GLN A 77 0.02 -0.84 -10.90
CA GLN A 77 0.85 0.35 -11.03
C GLN A 77 0.70 0.94 -12.43
N CYS A 78 0.35 2.23 -12.50
CA CYS A 78 0.28 2.97 -13.74
C CYS A 78 1.66 3.24 -14.32
N GLY A 79 1.74 3.49 -15.63
CA GLY A 79 3.01 3.70 -16.34
C GLY A 79 3.83 4.90 -15.85
N ASP A 80 3.21 5.85 -15.14
CA ASP A 80 3.87 6.99 -14.50
C ASP A 80 4.32 6.75 -13.05
N GLY A 81 4.04 5.56 -12.51
CA GLY A 81 4.38 5.14 -11.15
C GLY A 81 3.26 5.31 -10.12
N GLY A 82 2.12 5.88 -10.50
CA GLY A 82 0.97 6.11 -9.62
C GLY A 82 0.03 4.91 -9.50
N PHE A 83 -1.02 5.10 -8.70
CA PHE A 83 -2.15 4.17 -8.54
C PHE A 83 -3.46 4.95 -8.52
N HIS A 84 -4.55 4.32 -8.95
CA HIS A 84 -5.88 4.85 -8.78
C HIS A 84 -6.37 4.69 -7.34
N ASP A 85 -7.30 5.55 -6.89
CA ASP A 85 -7.90 5.51 -5.55
C ASP A 85 -8.60 4.18 -5.28
N VAL A 86 -9.41 3.70 -6.23
CA VAL A 86 -9.83 2.30 -6.26
C VAL A 86 -8.89 1.56 -7.19
N MET A 87 -8.05 0.68 -6.62
CA MET A 87 -6.88 0.13 -7.30
C MET A 87 -7.20 -0.60 -8.62
N ASP A 88 -8.36 -1.26 -8.71
CA ASP A 88 -8.83 -2.00 -9.88
C ASP A 88 -9.89 -1.24 -10.69
N ASP A 89 -10.03 0.09 -10.48
CA ASP A 89 -10.94 0.97 -11.25
C ASP A 89 -10.20 2.19 -11.82
N PRO A 90 -9.87 2.19 -13.13
CA PRO A 90 -9.12 3.26 -13.76
C PRO A 90 -9.93 4.57 -13.95
N GLU A 91 -11.22 4.58 -13.65
CA GLU A 91 -12.05 5.79 -13.71
C GLU A 91 -11.95 6.65 -12.45
N THR A 92 -11.33 6.12 -11.39
CA THR A 92 -11.09 6.87 -10.16
C THR A 92 -9.85 7.77 -10.27
N TYR A 93 -9.75 8.77 -9.41
CA TYR A 93 -8.61 9.69 -9.44
C TYR A 93 -7.29 9.00 -9.08
N MET A 94 -6.17 9.63 -9.45
CA MET A 94 -4.83 9.16 -9.10
C MET A 94 -4.49 9.57 -7.67
N GLU A 95 -4.28 8.60 -6.81
CA GLU A 95 -4.04 8.75 -5.38
C GLU A 95 -2.53 8.79 -5.08
N THR A 96 -2.08 9.66 -4.18
CA THR A 96 -0.64 9.91 -3.95
C THR A 96 -0.08 9.17 -2.73
N GLU A 97 -0.88 8.88 -1.73
CA GLU A 97 -0.41 8.21 -0.52
C GLU A 97 -0.06 6.73 -0.79
N THR A 98 -0.84 6.08 -1.63
CA THR A 98 -0.65 4.68 -2.03
C THR A 98 0.75 4.40 -2.59
N PRO A 99 1.24 5.11 -3.62
CA PRO A 99 2.59 4.89 -4.13
C PRO A 99 3.68 5.21 -3.09
N ALA A 100 3.48 6.20 -2.21
CA ALA A 100 4.42 6.48 -1.13
C ALA A 100 4.54 5.30 -0.15
N MET A 101 3.40 4.71 0.24
CA MET A 101 3.36 3.56 1.13
C MET A 101 3.96 2.30 0.50
N ILE A 102 3.61 2.02 -0.76
CA ILE A 102 4.07 0.82 -1.47
C ILE A 102 5.58 0.91 -1.75
N ALA A 103 6.08 2.06 -2.23
CA ALA A 103 7.51 2.26 -2.40
C ALA A 103 8.28 2.03 -1.09
N CYS A 104 7.75 2.57 0.01
CA CYS A 104 8.31 2.36 1.35
C CYS A 104 8.36 0.88 1.74
N ALA A 105 7.32 0.10 1.40
CA ALA A 105 7.26 -1.34 1.65
C ALA A 105 8.22 -2.12 0.75
N VAL A 106 8.40 -1.72 -0.51
CA VAL A 106 9.38 -2.34 -1.43
C VAL A 106 10.80 -2.10 -0.93
N TYR A 107 11.19 -0.85 -0.64
CA TYR A 107 12.54 -0.56 -0.12
C TYR A 107 12.83 -1.34 1.16
N ALA A 108 11.87 -1.42 2.09
CA ALA A 108 12.02 -2.20 3.29
C ALA A 108 12.11 -3.71 3.01
N GLY A 109 11.25 -4.23 2.13
CA GLY A 109 11.22 -5.64 1.75
C GLY A 109 12.50 -6.10 1.07
N VAL A 110 13.09 -5.28 0.20
CA VAL A 110 14.39 -5.56 -0.44
C VAL A 110 15.50 -5.54 0.60
N ARG A 111 15.61 -4.50 1.42
CA ARG A 111 16.61 -4.42 2.48
C ARG A 111 16.55 -5.62 3.44
N ASP A 112 15.36 -6.08 3.78
CA ASP A 112 15.13 -7.16 4.73
C ASP A 112 15.13 -8.57 4.08
N GLY A 113 15.43 -8.66 2.77
CA GLY A 113 15.52 -9.92 2.00
C GLY A 113 14.18 -10.62 1.76
N LEU A 114 13.07 -9.88 1.83
CA LEU A 114 11.72 -10.38 1.52
C LEU A 114 11.40 -10.28 0.03
N LEU A 115 11.96 -9.29 -0.66
CA LEU A 115 11.76 -8.98 -2.07
C LEU A 115 13.11 -8.94 -2.80
N GLY A 116 13.09 -9.18 -4.11
CA GLY A 116 14.26 -9.05 -4.97
C GLY A 116 14.54 -7.60 -5.35
N GLU A 117 15.82 -7.30 -5.65
CA GLU A 117 16.28 -5.96 -6.05
C GLU A 117 15.67 -5.47 -7.38
N GLU A 118 15.18 -6.38 -8.21
CA GLU A 118 14.49 -6.05 -9.47
C GLU A 118 13.26 -5.16 -9.27
N LEU A 119 12.67 -5.14 -8.07
CA LEU A 119 11.52 -4.30 -7.73
C LEU A 119 11.90 -2.85 -7.39
N LEU A 120 13.18 -2.55 -7.20
CA LEU A 120 13.62 -1.18 -6.87
C LEU A 120 13.26 -0.17 -7.97
N ALA A 121 13.35 -0.57 -9.25
CA ALA A 121 12.96 0.30 -10.35
C ALA A 121 11.48 0.73 -10.29
N GLN A 122 10.59 -0.17 -9.85
CA GLN A 122 9.17 0.14 -9.65
C GLN A 122 8.96 1.07 -8.45
N ALA A 123 9.68 0.84 -7.35
CA ALA A 123 9.66 1.72 -6.17
C ALA A 123 10.19 3.12 -6.51
N ASP A 124 11.25 3.23 -7.30
CA ASP A 124 11.81 4.51 -7.75
C ASP A 124 10.83 5.27 -8.66
N ALA A 125 10.09 4.56 -9.52
CA ALA A 125 9.03 5.17 -10.33
C ALA A 125 7.89 5.72 -9.45
N MET A 126 7.47 4.98 -8.40
CA MET A 126 6.52 5.46 -7.40
C MET A 126 7.02 6.69 -6.66
N ALA A 127 8.26 6.66 -6.19
CA ALA A 127 8.87 7.79 -5.49
C ALA A 127 8.97 9.03 -6.40
N ALA A 128 9.32 8.84 -7.67
CA ALA A 128 9.34 9.92 -8.67
C ALA A 128 7.93 10.48 -8.93
N TYR A 129 6.89 9.62 -8.97
CA TYR A 129 5.50 10.05 -9.07
C TYR A 129 5.12 10.95 -7.88
N VAL A 130 5.37 10.48 -6.65
CA VAL A 130 5.05 11.20 -5.40
C VAL A 130 5.76 12.55 -5.35
N ARG A 131 7.06 12.63 -5.71
CA ARG A 131 7.83 13.88 -5.71
C ARG A 131 7.23 14.95 -6.61
N ARG A 132 6.59 14.57 -7.73
CA ARG A 132 5.88 15.52 -8.61
C ARG A 132 4.61 16.11 -7.99
N LYS A 133 4.11 15.51 -6.90
CA LYS A 133 2.92 15.96 -6.16
C LYS A 133 3.26 16.85 -4.96
N ILE A 134 4.53 17.09 -4.68
CA ILE A 134 4.98 17.97 -3.60
C ILE A 134 5.00 19.42 -4.12
N LEU A 135 4.23 20.28 -3.48
CA LEU A 135 4.18 21.70 -3.78
C LEU A 135 5.42 22.44 -3.25
N PRO A 136 5.70 23.66 -3.74
CA PRO A 136 6.84 24.48 -3.25
C PRO A 136 6.80 24.77 -1.75
N ASP A 137 5.63 24.74 -1.13
CA ASP A 137 5.44 24.91 0.32
C ASP A 137 5.55 23.59 1.12
N GLY A 138 5.87 22.48 0.44
CA GLY A 138 6.07 21.16 1.02
C GLY A 138 4.79 20.33 1.20
N ARG A 139 3.61 20.85 0.87
CA ARG A 139 2.37 20.06 0.93
C ARG A 139 2.33 19.02 -0.19
N VAL A 140 1.83 17.83 0.13
CA VAL A 140 1.58 16.76 -0.85
C VAL A 140 0.13 16.80 -1.28
N MET A 141 -0.12 16.80 -2.60
CA MET A 141 -1.44 16.90 -3.20
C MET A 141 -1.95 15.54 -3.70
N ASP A 142 -3.24 15.52 -4.02
CA ASP A 142 -3.95 14.38 -4.59
C ASP A 142 -3.94 13.14 -3.70
N ALA A 143 -3.87 13.33 -2.38
CA ALA A 143 -4.08 12.26 -1.42
C ALA A 143 -5.55 12.14 -1.05
N ALA A 144 -6.01 10.94 -0.70
CA ALA A 144 -7.33 10.73 -0.11
C ALA A 144 -7.45 11.59 1.16
N SER A 145 -8.39 12.55 1.16
CA SER A 145 -8.43 13.58 2.19
C SER A 145 -9.48 13.30 3.26
N SER A 146 -9.07 13.47 4.52
CA SER A 146 -9.98 13.45 5.68
C SER A 146 -11.05 14.58 5.56
N PRO A 147 -12.28 14.40 6.06
CA PRO A 147 -12.75 13.25 6.85
C PRO A 147 -13.39 12.13 6.01
N ALA A 148 -13.73 12.35 4.75
CA ALA A 148 -14.55 11.43 3.99
C ALA A 148 -13.71 10.47 3.12
N PHE A 149 -12.47 10.82 2.79
CA PHE A 149 -11.56 10.04 1.94
C PHE A 149 -12.12 9.70 0.54
N ASP A 150 -13.07 10.53 0.06
CA ASP A 150 -13.82 10.33 -1.19
C ASP A 150 -13.35 11.22 -2.35
N ARG A 151 -12.33 12.05 -2.11
CA ARG A 151 -11.81 13.01 -3.08
C ARG A 151 -10.34 13.36 -2.84
N PRO A 152 -9.62 13.78 -3.89
CA PRO A 152 -8.24 14.20 -3.75
C PRO A 152 -8.11 15.51 -2.96
N GLY A 153 -7.08 15.59 -2.14
CA GLY A 153 -6.77 16.77 -1.33
C GLY A 153 -5.39 16.67 -0.69
N THR A 154 -5.26 17.19 0.53
CA THR A 154 -4.06 17.05 1.37
C THR A 154 -4.37 16.20 2.58
N SER A 155 -3.43 15.35 3.00
CA SER A 155 -3.54 14.47 4.16
C SER A 155 -2.27 14.55 5.01
N VAL A 156 -2.44 14.69 6.32
CA VAL A 156 -1.31 14.62 7.28
C VAL A 156 -0.69 13.23 7.26
N GLU A 157 -1.50 12.20 7.02
CA GLU A 157 -1.08 10.81 6.91
C GLU A 157 -0.21 10.60 5.68
N CYS A 158 -0.64 11.08 4.50
CA CYS A 158 0.16 11.08 3.29
C CYS A 158 1.49 11.81 3.49
N GLN A 159 1.48 12.98 4.12
CA GLN A 159 2.68 13.73 4.44
C GLN A 159 3.68 12.90 5.25
N ALA A 160 3.20 12.15 6.24
CA ALA A 160 4.05 11.26 7.05
C ALA A 160 4.61 10.08 6.23
N HIS A 161 3.80 9.49 5.35
CA HIS A 161 4.25 8.38 4.49
C HIS A 161 5.29 8.84 3.46
N VAL A 162 5.14 10.04 2.91
CA VAL A 162 6.15 10.63 2.00
C VAL A 162 7.49 10.82 2.72
N LEU A 163 7.50 11.34 3.94
CA LEU A 163 8.74 11.47 4.74
C LEU A 163 9.38 10.11 5.03
N MET A 164 8.57 9.08 5.31
CA MET A 164 9.08 7.71 5.51
C MET A 164 9.64 7.11 4.23
N MET A 165 9.01 7.35 3.09
CA MET A 165 9.47 6.93 1.77
C MET A 165 10.82 7.56 1.44
N GLU A 166 10.95 8.89 1.56
CA GLU A 166 12.20 9.61 1.29
C GLU A 166 13.36 9.10 2.16
N LYS A 167 13.11 8.83 3.44
CA LYS A 167 14.11 8.23 4.33
C LYS A 167 14.58 6.85 3.85
N ARG A 168 13.70 6.05 3.25
CA ARG A 168 14.01 4.67 2.84
C ARG A 168 14.60 4.58 1.43
N SER A 169 14.28 5.52 0.53
CA SER A 169 14.84 5.58 -0.82
C SER A 169 16.32 5.98 -0.86
N GLY A 170 16.85 6.54 0.21
CA GLY A 170 18.26 6.97 0.34
C GLY A 170 19.16 5.97 1.07
N CYS A 171 18.70 4.74 1.33
CA CYS A 171 19.46 3.73 2.07
C CYS A 171 20.07 2.71 1.12
#